data_17bc6e5b40c7bd190ba4a1003218e774
#
_entry.id   17bc6e5b40c7bd190ba4a1003218e774
#
_cell.length_a   1.000
_cell.length_b   1.000
_cell.length_c   1.000
_cell.angle_alpha   90.00
_cell.angle_beta   90.00
_cell.angle_gamma   90.00
#
_symmetry.space_group_name_H-M   'P 1'
#
loop_
_entity.id
_entity.type
_entity.pdbx_description
1 polymer ?
#
loop_
_entity_poly.entity_id
_entity_poly.type
_entity_poly.pdbx_seq_one_letter_code
_entity_poly.pdbx_strand_id
1 'polypeptide(L)'
;MVAVSDKAGCKMRFDEFVCFEAMIPELQAADRDDAITELVAALVKAGKIPSESAKDVAKAVIKRENEASTGMGKGVAVPHVKHAAVKNVVAAVGQSSTGIDFASLDEQPVYSVILLISPVNNPDKHLQAMENVFRHLQKEKFRKFLRQCHTPAELEDLLKEADENPSW
;
A
#
# COMPACT_ATOMS: atom_id res chain seq x y z
N MET A 1 23.64 32.30 -9.53
CA MET A 1 23.79 30.97 -8.95
C MET A 1 22.43 30.32 -8.94
N VAL A 2 22.17 29.50 -9.94
CA VAL A 2 20.91 28.76 -9.97
C VAL A 2 21.05 27.67 -8.90
N ALA A 3 20.28 27.79 -7.83
CA ALA A 3 20.10 26.66 -6.95
C ALA A 3 19.54 25.55 -7.84
N VAL A 4 20.37 24.59 -8.13
CA VAL A 4 19.88 23.33 -8.68
C VAL A 4 18.98 22.80 -7.57
N SER A 5 17.70 23.06 -7.71
CA SER A 5 16.73 22.39 -6.84
C SER A 5 16.99 20.92 -7.10
N ASP A 6 17.47 20.30 -6.11
CA ASP A 6 17.79 18.88 -6.14
C ASP A 6 16.47 18.13 -6.27
N LYS A 7 15.94 18.08 -7.48
CA LYS A 7 14.73 17.32 -7.80
C LYS A 7 14.93 15.83 -7.52
N ALA A 8 16.18 15.41 -7.41
CA ALA A 8 16.54 14.06 -7.01
C ALA A 8 16.21 13.78 -5.54
N GLY A 9 16.01 14.80 -4.70
CA GLY A 9 15.60 14.67 -3.31
C GLY A 9 14.09 14.67 -3.09
N CYS A 10 13.27 14.93 -4.13
CA CYS A 10 11.81 15.01 -4.01
C CYS A 10 11.17 13.64 -4.18
N LYS A 11 11.60 12.67 -3.37
CA LYS A 11 10.93 11.37 -3.28
C LYS A 11 9.65 11.53 -2.48
N MET A 12 8.57 10.91 -2.96
CA MET A 12 7.32 10.92 -2.24
C MET A 12 7.49 10.18 -0.91
N ARG A 13 7.08 10.82 0.18
CA ARG A 13 7.15 10.25 1.53
C ARG A 13 5.93 9.38 1.80
N PHE A 14 6.06 8.39 2.67
CA PHE A 14 4.92 7.57 3.08
C PHE A 14 3.79 8.41 3.68
N ASP A 15 4.13 9.41 4.50
CA ASP A 15 3.12 10.27 5.15
C ASP A 15 2.30 11.11 4.18
N GLU A 16 2.76 11.26 2.93
CA GLU A 16 2.03 11.98 1.90
C GLU A 16 0.87 11.17 1.31
N PHE A 17 0.90 9.85 1.41
CA PHE A 17 -0.12 9.01 0.76
C PHE A 17 -0.68 7.88 1.63
N VAL A 18 0.01 7.43 2.66
CA VAL A 18 -0.52 6.37 3.53
C VAL A 18 -1.57 6.91 4.48
N CYS A 19 -2.73 6.29 4.46
CA CYS A 19 -3.82 6.61 5.39
C CYS A 19 -3.69 5.72 6.64
N PHE A 20 -3.15 6.26 7.71
CA PHE A 20 -2.93 5.48 8.95
C PHE A 20 -4.24 5.08 9.61
N GLU A 21 -5.30 5.90 9.46
CA GLU A 21 -6.63 5.60 9.99
C GLU A 21 -7.27 4.38 9.32
N ALA A 22 -6.84 4.04 8.10
CA ALA A 22 -7.33 2.89 7.36
C ALA A 22 -6.51 1.62 7.60
N MET A 23 -5.53 1.66 8.48
CA MET A 23 -4.76 0.46 8.83
C MET A 23 -5.66 -0.60 9.46
N ILE A 24 -5.52 -1.84 8.99
CA ILE A 24 -6.21 -3.00 9.55
C ILE A 24 -5.18 -3.88 10.27
N PRO A 25 -5.15 -3.88 11.61
CA PRO A 25 -4.15 -4.65 12.38
C PRO A 25 -4.26 -6.16 12.17
N GLU A 26 -5.48 -6.66 11.94
CA GLU A 26 -5.72 -8.06 11.62
C GLU A 26 -6.85 -8.15 10.59
N LEU A 27 -6.50 -8.51 9.37
CA LEU A 27 -7.46 -8.73 8.29
C LEU A 27 -8.35 -9.92 8.64
N GLN A 28 -9.65 -9.77 8.48
CA GLN A 28 -10.62 -10.86 8.66
C GLN A 28 -10.67 -11.76 7.43
N ALA A 29 -10.26 -11.25 6.30
CA ALA A 29 -10.25 -11.95 5.03
C ALA A 29 -9.32 -13.16 5.07
N ALA A 30 -9.76 -14.25 4.45
CA ALA A 30 -8.96 -15.46 4.27
C ALA A 30 -8.33 -15.53 2.87
N ASP A 31 -8.89 -14.81 1.90
CA ASP A 31 -8.41 -14.79 0.52
C ASP A 31 -8.09 -13.38 0.04
N ARG A 32 -7.45 -13.33 -1.12
CA ARG A 32 -6.98 -12.08 -1.76
C ARG A 32 -8.10 -11.09 -2.03
N ASP A 33 -9.18 -11.55 -2.65
CA ASP A 33 -10.25 -10.66 -3.09
C ASP A 33 -10.98 -10.04 -1.90
N ASP A 34 -11.22 -10.82 -0.86
CA ASP A 34 -11.82 -10.33 0.38
C ASP A 34 -10.88 -9.37 1.11
N ALA A 35 -9.58 -9.62 1.10
CA ALA A 35 -8.59 -8.70 1.68
C ALA A 35 -8.59 -7.34 0.97
N ILE A 36 -8.64 -7.33 -0.35
CA ILE A 36 -8.74 -6.11 -1.15
C ILE A 36 -10.04 -5.37 -0.81
N THR A 37 -11.15 -6.07 -0.75
CA THR A 37 -12.45 -5.49 -0.42
C THR A 37 -12.45 -4.88 0.98
N GLU A 38 -11.86 -5.56 1.94
CA GLU A 38 -11.75 -5.09 3.32
C GLU A 38 -10.91 -3.81 3.41
N LEU A 39 -9.79 -3.74 2.70
CA LEU A 39 -8.93 -2.55 2.66
C LEU A 39 -9.61 -1.37 1.96
N VAL A 40 -10.34 -1.61 0.87
CA VAL A 40 -11.14 -0.57 0.20
C VAL A 40 -12.18 -0.02 1.17
N ALA A 41 -12.87 -0.89 1.90
CA ALA A 41 -13.86 -0.47 2.90
C ALA A 41 -13.24 0.39 4.01
N ALA A 42 -12.03 0.08 4.43
CA ALA A 42 -11.31 0.89 5.41
C ALA A 42 -10.98 2.29 4.88
N LEU A 43 -10.62 2.41 3.61
CA LEU A 43 -10.39 3.71 2.97
C LEU A 43 -11.68 4.51 2.81
N VAL A 44 -12.81 3.86 2.55
CA VAL A 44 -14.13 4.50 2.53
C VAL A 44 -14.47 5.05 3.91
N LYS A 45 -14.29 4.25 4.94
CA LYS A 45 -14.54 4.66 6.33
C LYS A 45 -13.68 5.85 6.74
N ALA A 46 -12.45 5.92 6.26
CA ALA A 46 -11.53 7.04 6.52
C ALA A 46 -11.81 8.27 5.64
N GLY A 47 -12.83 8.22 4.78
CA GLY A 47 -13.21 9.34 3.92
C GLY A 47 -12.32 9.54 2.69
N LYS A 48 -11.51 8.56 2.33
CA LYS A 48 -10.56 8.66 1.20
C LYS A 48 -11.15 8.18 -0.12
N ILE A 49 -12.19 7.37 -0.08
CA ILE A 49 -12.91 6.86 -1.25
C ILE A 49 -14.40 7.09 -1.00
N PRO A 50 -15.16 7.64 -1.97
CA PRO A 50 -16.62 7.74 -1.84
C PRO A 50 -17.27 6.37 -1.67
N SER A 51 -18.23 6.26 -0.79
CA SER A 51 -18.91 4.97 -0.50
C SER A 51 -19.56 4.36 -1.74
N GLU A 52 -20.10 5.18 -2.63
CA GLU A 52 -20.69 4.74 -3.90
C GLU A 52 -19.67 4.15 -4.88
N SER A 53 -18.37 4.46 -4.71
CA SER A 53 -17.28 3.96 -5.54
C SER A 53 -16.62 2.70 -5.00
N ALA A 54 -16.94 2.27 -3.79
CA ALA A 54 -16.26 1.18 -3.11
C ALA A 54 -16.22 -0.12 -3.93
N LYS A 55 -17.35 -0.54 -4.45
CA LYS A 55 -17.44 -1.77 -5.25
C LYS A 55 -16.66 -1.67 -6.55
N ASP A 56 -16.74 -0.53 -7.21
CA ASP A 56 -16.05 -0.30 -8.48
C ASP A 56 -14.53 -0.28 -8.29
N VAL A 57 -14.05 0.36 -7.24
CA VAL A 57 -12.62 0.40 -6.89
C VAL A 57 -12.12 -1.01 -6.56
N ALA A 58 -12.81 -1.74 -5.69
CA ALA A 58 -12.43 -3.11 -5.33
C ALA A 58 -12.38 -4.02 -6.57
N LYS A 59 -13.38 -3.92 -7.42
CA LYS A 59 -13.45 -4.70 -8.67
C LYS A 59 -12.28 -4.36 -9.61
N ALA A 60 -11.93 -3.09 -9.73
CA ALA A 60 -10.80 -2.65 -10.55
C ALA A 60 -9.47 -3.20 -10.03
N VAL A 61 -9.26 -3.17 -8.72
CA VAL A 61 -8.05 -3.74 -8.10
C VAL A 61 -7.96 -5.25 -8.32
N ILE A 62 -9.06 -5.96 -8.10
CA ILE A 62 -9.14 -7.41 -8.29
C ILE A 62 -8.84 -7.78 -9.75
N LYS A 63 -9.41 -7.03 -10.70
CA LYS A 63 -9.15 -7.24 -12.13
C LYS A 63 -7.66 -7.09 -12.44
N ARG A 64 -7.01 -6.07 -11.87
CA ARG A 64 -5.56 -5.86 -12.04
C ARG A 64 -4.76 -7.03 -11.46
N GLU A 65 -5.13 -7.53 -10.29
CA GLU A 65 -4.50 -8.68 -9.67
C GLU A 65 -4.66 -9.96 -10.49
N ASN A 66 -5.80 -10.13 -11.15
CA ASN A 66 -6.07 -11.28 -12.01
C ASN A 66 -5.16 -11.29 -13.25
N GLU A 67 -4.72 -10.12 -13.72
CA GLU A 67 -3.80 -10.00 -14.84
C GLU A 67 -2.37 -10.46 -14.46
N ALA A 68 -1.92 -10.07 -13.27
CA ALA A 68 -0.63 -10.47 -12.72
C ALA A 68 -0.62 -10.20 -11.21
N SER A 69 -0.25 -11.20 -10.42
CA SER A 69 -0.17 -11.06 -8.96
C SER A 69 0.83 -10.00 -8.55
N THR A 70 0.48 -9.19 -7.54
CA THR A 70 1.39 -8.28 -6.87
C THR A 70 2.01 -8.87 -5.61
N GLY A 71 1.81 -10.16 -5.36
CA GLY A 71 2.52 -10.90 -4.35
C GLY A 71 3.98 -11.03 -4.74
N MET A 72 4.81 -10.18 -4.19
CA MET A 72 6.24 -10.07 -4.52
C MET A 72 7.07 -11.25 -4.00
N GLY A 73 6.47 -12.10 -3.18
CA GLY A 73 7.18 -13.02 -2.33
C GLY A 73 7.55 -12.38 -1.00
N LYS A 74 8.16 -13.15 -0.11
CA LYS A 74 8.65 -12.70 1.21
C LYS A 74 7.54 -12.14 2.12
N GLY A 75 6.30 -12.57 1.89
CA GLY A 75 5.17 -12.26 2.75
C GLY A 75 4.51 -10.89 2.51
N VAL A 76 4.79 -10.23 1.40
CA VAL A 76 4.22 -8.91 1.07
C VAL A 76 3.53 -8.90 -0.30
N ALA A 77 2.47 -8.09 -0.41
CA ALA A 77 1.78 -7.83 -1.66
C ALA A 77 1.39 -6.36 -1.75
N VAL A 78 1.37 -5.83 -2.97
CA VAL A 78 1.03 -4.42 -3.23
C VAL A 78 -0.03 -4.33 -4.33
N PRO A 79 -1.28 -4.74 -4.03
CA PRO A 79 -2.37 -4.52 -4.97
C PRO A 79 -2.54 -3.02 -5.22
N HIS A 80 -2.69 -2.64 -6.48
CA HIS A 80 -2.75 -1.23 -6.86
C HIS A 80 -3.54 -1.03 -8.13
N VAL A 81 -4.12 0.15 -8.29
CA VAL A 81 -4.84 0.54 -9.49
C VAL A 81 -4.90 2.08 -9.59
N LYS A 82 -5.05 2.57 -10.82
CA LYS A 82 -5.43 3.96 -11.07
C LYS A 82 -6.94 4.03 -11.21
N HIS A 83 -7.57 4.96 -10.49
CA HIS A 83 -9.03 5.07 -10.48
C HIS A 83 -9.48 6.52 -10.30
N ALA A 84 -10.55 6.88 -10.99
CA ALA A 84 -11.10 8.24 -10.96
C ALA A 84 -11.76 8.60 -9.62
N ALA A 85 -12.02 7.62 -8.75
CA ALA A 85 -12.64 7.85 -7.44
C ALA A 85 -11.74 8.61 -6.47
N VAL A 86 -10.44 8.68 -6.72
CA VAL A 86 -9.48 9.41 -5.87
C VAL A 86 -8.87 10.58 -6.62
N LYS A 87 -8.61 11.68 -5.90
CA LYS A 87 -7.94 12.88 -6.42
C LYS A 87 -6.46 12.87 -6.11
N ASN A 88 -6.05 12.16 -5.08
CA ASN A 88 -4.67 12.04 -4.64
C ASN A 88 -4.34 10.56 -4.45
N VAL A 89 -3.06 10.23 -4.51
CA VAL A 89 -2.61 8.88 -4.18
C VAL A 89 -2.95 8.57 -2.73
N VAL A 90 -3.52 7.41 -2.48
CA VAL A 90 -3.84 6.95 -1.13
C VAL A 90 -3.51 5.47 -1.00
N ALA A 91 -2.99 5.09 0.16
CA ALA A 91 -2.67 3.71 0.47
C ALA A 91 -3.22 3.30 1.83
N ALA A 92 -3.57 2.03 1.95
CA ALA A 92 -3.95 1.41 3.21
C ALA A 92 -3.10 0.16 3.43
N VAL A 93 -2.76 -0.10 4.67
CA VAL A 93 -1.98 -1.28 5.07
C VAL A 93 -2.84 -2.21 5.89
N GLY A 94 -2.83 -3.48 5.53
CA GLY A 94 -3.49 -4.54 6.29
C GLY A 94 -2.53 -5.65 6.65
N GLN A 95 -2.66 -6.18 7.85
CA GLN A 95 -1.84 -7.27 8.36
C GLN A 95 -2.68 -8.53 8.53
N SER A 96 -2.08 -9.68 8.26
CA SER A 96 -2.69 -10.99 8.51
C SER A 96 -1.71 -11.86 9.29
N SER A 97 -2.12 -12.34 10.46
CA SER A 97 -1.29 -13.24 11.28
C SER A 97 -1.25 -14.65 10.70
N THR A 98 -2.33 -15.07 10.04
CA THR A 98 -2.46 -16.42 9.47
C THR A 98 -1.93 -16.53 8.04
N GLY A 99 -1.82 -15.40 7.34
CA GLY A 99 -1.41 -15.35 5.95
C GLY A 99 -2.57 -15.47 4.96
N ILE A 100 -2.39 -14.85 3.80
CA ILE A 100 -3.38 -14.80 2.72
C ILE A 100 -2.73 -15.31 1.45
N ASP A 101 -3.43 -16.17 0.70
CA ASP A 101 -2.97 -16.64 -0.61
C ASP A 101 -3.16 -15.53 -1.65
N PHE A 102 -2.06 -14.99 -2.14
CA PHE A 102 -2.01 -13.99 -3.20
C PHE A 102 -1.47 -14.54 -4.52
N ALA A 103 -1.31 -15.86 -4.63
CA ALA A 103 -0.60 -16.49 -5.75
C ALA A 103 0.78 -15.84 -5.96
N SER A 104 1.50 -15.64 -4.87
CA SER A 104 2.82 -14.99 -4.85
C SER A 104 3.84 -15.79 -5.67
N LEU A 105 4.87 -15.10 -6.17
CA LEU A 105 5.93 -15.70 -6.97
C LEU A 105 6.67 -16.86 -6.26
N ASP A 106 6.79 -16.78 -4.94
CA ASP A 106 7.43 -17.82 -4.11
C ASP A 106 6.43 -18.84 -3.55
N GLU A 107 5.15 -18.76 -3.95
CA GLU A 107 4.07 -19.65 -3.50
C GLU A 107 3.84 -19.61 -1.97
N GLN A 108 4.36 -18.60 -1.29
CA GLN A 108 4.19 -18.42 0.16
C GLN A 108 3.05 -17.45 0.48
N PRO A 109 2.44 -17.58 1.68
CA PRO A 109 1.37 -16.66 2.08
C PRO A 109 1.87 -15.23 2.27
N VAL A 110 0.95 -14.27 2.13
CA VAL A 110 1.18 -12.85 2.35
C VAL A 110 0.67 -12.47 3.75
N TYR A 111 1.49 -11.76 4.50
CA TYR A 111 1.17 -11.29 5.85
C TYR A 111 0.97 -9.79 5.93
N SER A 112 1.54 -9.03 4.98
CA SER A 112 1.38 -7.58 4.90
C SER A 112 0.91 -7.20 3.50
N VAL A 113 -0.23 -6.51 3.43
CA VAL A 113 -0.82 -6.04 2.17
C VAL A 113 -0.84 -4.53 2.17
N ILE A 114 -0.27 -3.92 1.14
CA ILE A 114 -0.32 -2.48 0.93
C ILE A 114 -1.17 -2.22 -0.30
N LEU A 115 -2.39 -1.74 -0.10
CA LEU A 115 -3.28 -1.34 -1.18
C LEU A 115 -2.99 0.10 -1.58
N LEU A 116 -2.77 0.36 -2.85
CA LEU A 116 -2.45 1.69 -3.37
C LEU A 116 -3.40 2.08 -4.50
N ILE A 117 -4.11 3.19 -4.32
CA ILE A 117 -5.03 3.74 -5.31
C ILE A 117 -4.52 5.11 -5.75
N SER A 118 -4.39 5.31 -7.04
CA SER A 118 -3.85 6.56 -7.60
C SER A 118 -4.84 7.21 -8.56
N PRO A 119 -4.84 8.55 -8.69
CA PRO A 119 -5.67 9.23 -9.67
C PRO A 119 -5.20 8.93 -11.09
N VAL A 120 -6.15 8.82 -12.01
CA VAL A 120 -5.87 8.50 -13.43
C VAL A 120 -5.10 9.60 -14.16
N ASN A 121 -5.22 10.83 -13.68
CA ASN A 121 -4.63 12.02 -14.33
C ASN A 121 -3.26 12.43 -13.78
N ASN A 122 -2.66 11.64 -12.89
CA ASN A 122 -1.36 11.94 -12.31
C ASN A 122 -0.46 10.71 -12.25
N PRO A 123 0.02 10.23 -13.42
CA PRO A 123 0.86 9.02 -13.48
C PRO A 123 2.21 9.19 -12.78
N ASP A 124 2.76 10.40 -12.71
CA ASP A 124 4.04 10.65 -12.04
C ASP A 124 3.94 10.40 -10.53
N LYS A 125 2.87 10.82 -9.89
CA LYS A 125 2.64 10.57 -8.47
C LYS A 125 2.43 9.09 -8.18
N HIS A 126 1.74 8.38 -9.08
CA HIS A 126 1.59 6.93 -8.98
C HIS A 126 2.97 6.24 -8.98
N LEU A 127 3.83 6.59 -9.95
CA LEU A 127 5.17 6.00 -10.04
C LEU A 127 6.02 6.33 -8.83
N GLN A 128 5.96 7.55 -8.31
CA GLN A 128 6.70 7.95 -7.12
C GLN A 128 6.28 7.15 -5.89
N ALA A 129 4.97 6.96 -5.70
CA ALA A 129 4.44 6.17 -4.59
C ALA A 129 4.86 4.69 -4.70
N MET A 130 4.72 4.11 -5.89
CA MET A 130 5.12 2.73 -6.15
C MET A 130 6.62 2.53 -5.93
N GLU A 131 7.42 3.44 -6.42
CA GLU A 131 8.88 3.41 -6.24
C GLU A 131 9.25 3.45 -4.74
N ASN A 132 8.61 4.32 -3.97
CA ASN A 132 8.85 4.40 -2.54
C ASN A 132 8.50 3.08 -1.83
N VAL A 133 7.33 2.54 -2.11
CA VAL A 133 6.87 1.28 -1.52
C VAL A 133 7.83 0.13 -1.86
N PHE A 134 8.11 -0.06 -3.14
CA PHE A 134 8.97 -1.17 -3.58
C PHE A 134 10.40 -1.04 -3.07
N ARG A 135 10.95 0.17 -3.04
CA ARG A 135 12.30 0.39 -2.52
C ARG A 135 12.44 -0.07 -1.07
N HIS A 136 11.45 0.23 -0.23
CA HIS A 136 11.45 -0.18 1.17
C HIS A 136 11.15 -1.67 1.33
N LEU A 137 10.22 -2.21 0.57
CA LEU A 137 9.85 -3.63 0.66
C LEU A 137 10.94 -4.59 0.20
N GLN A 138 11.94 -4.14 -0.55
CA GLN A 138 13.10 -4.94 -0.89
C GLN A 138 14.02 -5.20 0.30
N LYS A 139 13.92 -4.38 1.34
CA LYS A 139 14.77 -4.49 2.53
C LYS A 139 14.16 -5.47 3.54
N GLU A 140 14.90 -6.52 3.88
CA GLU A 140 14.45 -7.51 4.86
C GLU A 140 14.08 -6.89 6.21
N LYS A 141 14.91 -5.97 6.68
CA LYS A 141 14.69 -5.25 7.94
C LYS A 141 13.35 -4.51 7.93
N PHE A 142 13.04 -3.81 6.83
CA PHE A 142 11.77 -3.10 6.71
C PHE A 142 10.58 -4.05 6.73
N ARG A 143 10.63 -5.15 5.97
CA ARG A 143 9.56 -6.15 5.95
C ARG A 143 9.33 -6.76 7.34
N LYS A 144 10.40 -7.03 8.06
CA LYS A 144 10.33 -7.60 9.40
C LYS A 144 9.62 -6.65 10.37
N PHE A 145 10.00 -5.38 10.37
CA PHE A 145 9.36 -4.38 11.23
C PHE A 145 7.93 -4.09 10.79
N LEU A 146 7.66 -4.05 9.49
CA LEU A 146 6.30 -3.89 8.99
C LEU A 146 5.39 -4.99 9.52
N ARG A 147 5.84 -6.23 9.45
CA ARG A 147 5.06 -7.38 9.93
C ARG A 147 4.78 -7.32 11.43
N GLN A 148 5.61 -6.65 12.20
CA GLN A 148 5.46 -6.48 13.65
C GLN A 148 4.51 -5.34 14.04
N CYS A 149 4.09 -4.50 13.10
CA CYS A 149 3.14 -3.42 13.37
C CYS A 149 1.73 -3.98 13.59
N HIS A 150 1.15 -3.71 14.76
CA HIS A 150 -0.19 -4.15 15.13
C HIS A 150 -1.13 -3.00 15.46
N THR A 151 -0.65 -1.76 15.39
CA THR A 151 -1.46 -0.56 15.62
C THR A 151 -1.14 0.51 14.58
N PRO A 152 -2.09 1.43 14.32
CA PRO A 152 -1.80 2.59 13.45
C PRO A 152 -0.62 3.42 13.93
N ALA A 153 -0.44 3.59 15.24
CA ALA A 153 0.67 4.35 15.81
C ALA A 153 2.03 3.68 15.52
N GLU A 154 2.11 2.36 15.67
CA GLU A 154 3.34 1.61 15.35
C GLU A 154 3.68 1.71 13.86
N LEU A 155 2.67 1.62 12.99
CA LEU A 155 2.85 1.79 11.54
C LEU A 155 3.35 3.19 11.21
N GLU A 156 2.71 4.22 11.80
CA GLU A 156 3.11 5.61 11.58
C GLU A 156 4.57 5.85 12.00
N ASP A 157 4.97 5.34 13.16
CA ASP A 157 6.34 5.46 13.66
C ASP A 157 7.34 4.78 12.72
N LEU A 158 7.03 3.58 12.24
CA LEU A 158 7.88 2.86 11.30
C LEU A 158 8.05 3.63 9.99
N LEU A 159 6.95 4.08 9.39
CA LEU A 159 6.98 4.77 8.11
C LEU A 159 7.65 6.15 8.22
N LYS A 160 7.46 6.83 9.33
CA LYS A 160 8.14 8.10 9.60
C LYS A 160 9.66 7.90 9.71
N GLU A 161 10.09 6.88 10.42
CA GLU A 161 11.50 6.53 10.53
C GLU A 161 12.09 6.19 9.17
N ALA A 162 11.37 5.42 8.35
CA ALA A 162 11.79 5.09 7.00
C ALA A 162 11.90 6.32 6.10
N ASP A 163 10.98 7.27 6.23
CA ASP A 163 11.02 8.54 5.49
C ASP A 163 12.20 9.41 5.87
N GLU A 164 12.59 9.43 7.16
CA GLU A 164 13.63 10.29 7.70
C GLU A 164 15.03 9.69 7.59
N ASN A 165 15.14 8.39 7.43
CA ASN A 165 16.42 7.68 7.43
C ASN A 165 16.66 6.96 6.08
N PRO A 166 17.41 7.58 5.15
CA PRO A 166 17.63 6.99 3.84
C PRO A 166 18.48 5.71 3.84
N SER A 167 19.11 5.38 4.95
CA SER A 167 19.89 4.14 5.09
C SER A 167 19.07 2.95 5.60
N TRP A 168 17.82 3.15 5.82
CA TRP A 168 16.86 2.16 6.30
C TRP A 168 16.77 0.91 5.44
#